data_b8df5e11e394840dd4f619e6047b63f8
#
_entry.id   b8df5e11e394840dd4f619e6047b63f8
#
_cell.length_a   1.000
_cell.length_b   1.000
_cell.length_c   1.000
_cell.angle_alpha   90.00
_cell.angle_beta   90.00
_cell.angle_gamma   90.00
#
_symmetry.space_group_name_H-M   'P 1'
#
loop_
_entity.id
_entity.type
_entity.pdbx_description
1 polymer ?
#
loop_
_entity_poly.entity_id
_entity_poly.type
_entity_poly.pdbx_seq_one_letter_code
_entity_poly.pdbx_strand_id
1 'polypeptide(L)'
;MMNQYQSKRQLMVETQIVARGVTDRRVVNAMLKVPRHLFVDEALWPEAYEDHPLPIGEKQTISQPYIVALMTELLHLTGKEKVLEIGTGSGYQCAILAEVADMVYTIERIPAIAKRARKIFDQLK
;
A
#
# COMPACT_ATOMS: atom_id res chain seq x y z
N MET A 1 -19.61 11.66 -6.54
CA MET A 1 -20.06 10.71 -5.49
C MET A 1 -18.94 9.71 -5.20
N MET A 2 -18.65 9.52 -3.94
CA MET A 2 -17.62 8.59 -3.50
C MET A 2 -18.14 7.15 -3.60
N ASN A 3 -17.37 6.23 -4.20
CA ASN A 3 -17.77 4.82 -4.20
C ASN A 3 -17.46 4.17 -2.85
N GLN A 4 -17.97 2.95 -2.64
CA GLN A 4 -17.84 2.26 -1.37
C GLN A 4 -16.36 2.06 -0.94
N TYR A 5 -15.45 1.83 -1.88
CA TYR A 5 -14.04 1.61 -1.55
C TYR A 5 -13.33 2.90 -1.17
N GLN A 6 -13.68 4.00 -1.78
CA GLN A 6 -13.17 5.32 -1.36
C GLN A 6 -13.61 5.65 0.08
N SER A 7 -14.87 5.38 0.40
CA SER A 7 -15.39 5.60 1.75
C SER A 7 -14.69 4.72 2.78
N LYS A 8 -14.49 3.45 2.46
CA LYS A 8 -13.76 2.52 3.34
C LYS A 8 -12.30 2.94 3.52
N ARG A 9 -11.66 3.40 2.45
CA ARG A 9 -10.27 3.87 2.50
C ARG A 9 -10.16 5.11 3.38
N GLN A 10 -11.06 6.05 3.23
CA GLN A 10 -11.08 7.25 4.07
C GLN A 10 -11.25 6.89 5.54
N LEU A 11 -12.18 6.00 5.85
CA LEU A 11 -12.40 5.54 7.22
C LEU A 11 -11.15 4.82 7.77
N MET A 12 -10.50 3.99 6.96
CA MET A 12 -9.25 3.33 7.32
C MET A 12 -8.19 4.36 7.73
N VAL A 13 -8.00 5.39 6.91
CA VAL A 13 -7.01 6.43 7.18
C VAL A 13 -7.34 7.17 8.48
N GLU A 14 -8.58 7.54 8.67
CA GLU A 14 -8.99 8.27 9.87
C GLU A 14 -8.83 7.45 11.16
N THR A 15 -9.27 6.19 11.15
CA THR A 15 -9.38 5.39 12.36
C THR A 15 -8.17 4.49 12.66
N GLN A 16 -7.43 4.10 11.62
CA GLN A 16 -6.31 3.17 11.77
C GLN A 16 -4.94 3.84 11.61
N ILE A 17 -4.87 4.97 10.94
CA ILE A 17 -3.61 5.63 10.58
C ILE A 17 -3.44 6.91 11.39
N VAL A 18 -4.27 7.91 11.13
CA VAL A 18 -4.20 9.21 11.81
C VAL A 18 -4.48 9.07 13.31
N ALA A 19 -5.49 8.30 13.67
CA ALA A 19 -5.85 8.08 15.08
C ALA A 19 -4.74 7.40 15.88
N ARG A 20 -3.83 6.69 15.20
CA ARG A 20 -2.69 6.01 15.84
C ARG A 20 -1.39 6.82 15.78
N GLY A 21 -1.45 8.07 15.36
CA GLY A 21 -0.32 8.99 15.45
C GLY A 21 0.51 9.18 14.20
N VAL A 22 0.12 8.62 13.06
CA VAL A 22 0.79 8.91 11.79
C VAL A 22 0.34 10.30 11.34
N THR A 23 1.28 11.25 11.30
CA THR A 23 0.98 12.67 11.04
C THR A 23 1.64 13.20 9.76
N ASP A 24 2.58 12.46 9.16
CA ASP A 24 3.23 12.89 7.93
C ASP A 24 2.20 13.03 6.81
N ARG A 25 2.01 14.26 6.31
CA ARG A 25 1.02 14.53 5.28
C ARG A 25 1.21 13.74 4.00
N ARG A 26 2.46 13.53 3.60
CA ARG A 26 2.76 12.78 2.39
C ARG A 26 2.30 11.34 2.52
N VAL A 27 2.54 10.75 3.70
CA VAL A 27 2.12 9.37 3.98
C VAL A 27 0.60 9.29 4.05
N VAL A 28 -0.04 10.19 4.77
CA VAL A 28 -1.51 10.23 4.88
C VAL A 28 -2.15 10.37 3.51
N ASN A 29 -1.65 11.28 2.68
CA ASN A 29 -2.17 11.50 1.34
C ASN A 29 -1.99 10.27 0.44
N ALA A 30 -0.84 9.59 0.55
CA ALA A 30 -0.60 8.35 -0.18
C ALA A 30 -1.60 7.26 0.21
N MET A 31 -1.85 7.12 1.52
CA MET A 31 -2.81 6.13 2.03
C MET A 31 -4.24 6.43 1.59
N LEU A 32 -4.57 7.71 1.41
CA LEU A 32 -5.88 8.11 0.88
C LEU A 32 -6.01 7.86 -0.62
N LYS A 33 -4.91 7.93 -1.36
CA LYS A 33 -4.90 7.86 -2.81
C LYS A 33 -4.84 6.43 -3.35
N VAL A 34 -3.97 5.59 -2.79
CA VAL A 34 -3.69 4.26 -3.34
C VAL A 34 -4.84 3.29 -3.05
N PRO A 35 -5.43 2.67 -4.09
CA PRO A 35 -6.57 1.79 -3.93
C PRO A 35 -6.14 0.39 -3.46
N ARG A 36 -6.01 0.22 -2.15
CA ARG A 36 -5.52 -1.01 -1.52
C ARG A 36 -6.23 -2.27 -1.99
N HIS A 37 -7.55 -2.20 -2.23
CA HIS A 37 -8.32 -3.38 -2.63
C HIS A 37 -7.83 -3.99 -3.95
N LEU A 38 -7.22 -3.20 -4.84
CA LEU A 38 -6.70 -3.73 -6.11
C LEU A 38 -5.48 -4.63 -5.91
N PHE A 39 -4.86 -4.60 -4.73
CA PHE A 39 -3.65 -5.39 -4.43
C PHE A 39 -3.97 -6.73 -3.78
N VAL A 40 -5.24 -7.08 -3.62
CA VAL A 40 -5.69 -8.37 -3.13
C VAL A 40 -6.65 -9.01 -4.12
N ASP A 41 -6.88 -10.31 -3.97
CA ASP A 41 -7.88 -11.01 -4.78
C ASP A 41 -9.25 -10.36 -4.63
N GLU A 42 -10.03 -10.34 -5.69
CA GLU A 42 -11.36 -9.76 -5.70
C GLU A 42 -12.25 -10.33 -4.59
N ALA A 43 -12.08 -11.62 -4.29
CA ALA A 43 -12.81 -12.27 -3.20
C ALA A 43 -12.55 -11.62 -1.84
N LEU A 44 -11.39 -10.95 -1.66
CA LEU A 44 -11.01 -10.29 -0.42
C LEU A 44 -11.25 -8.77 -0.43
N TRP A 45 -11.75 -8.22 -1.51
CA TRP A 45 -12.01 -6.77 -1.57
C TRP A 45 -12.86 -6.24 -0.42
N PRO A 46 -13.90 -6.94 0.05
CA PRO A 46 -14.68 -6.47 1.21
C PRO A 46 -13.84 -6.27 2.48
N GLU A 47 -12.72 -6.98 2.62
CA GLU A 47 -11.84 -6.92 3.79
C GLU A 47 -10.60 -6.07 3.58
N ALA A 48 -10.40 -5.51 2.39
CA ALA A 48 -9.14 -4.86 2.00
C ALA A 48 -8.76 -3.68 2.90
N TYR A 49 -9.74 -3.00 3.49
CA TYR A 49 -9.50 -1.82 4.32
C TYR A 49 -9.67 -2.10 5.82
N GLU A 50 -9.74 -3.37 6.20
CA GLU A 50 -9.79 -3.76 7.60
C GLU A 50 -8.41 -3.72 8.25
N ASP A 51 -8.40 -3.72 9.58
CA ASP A 51 -7.21 -3.49 10.40
C ASP A 51 -6.42 -4.78 10.63
N HIS A 52 -6.01 -5.44 9.55
CA HIS A 52 -5.21 -6.66 9.63
C HIS A 52 -4.55 -6.98 8.29
N PRO A 53 -3.51 -7.86 8.26
CA PRO A 53 -2.94 -8.35 7.02
C PRO A 53 -3.91 -9.30 6.30
N LEU A 54 -3.66 -9.53 5.01
CA LEU A 54 -4.44 -10.47 4.19
C LEU A 54 -3.50 -11.35 3.37
N PRO A 55 -3.91 -12.57 3.03
CA PRO A 55 -3.10 -13.44 2.18
C PRO A 55 -3.11 -12.96 0.73
N ILE A 56 -1.99 -13.16 0.04
CA ILE A 56 -1.86 -12.86 -1.39
C ILE A 56 -1.38 -14.05 -2.21
N GLY A 57 -1.40 -15.25 -1.62
CA GLY A 57 -0.89 -16.46 -2.25
C GLY A 57 0.60 -16.69 -1.95
N GLU A 58 1.10 -17.86 -2.33
CA GLU A 58 2.51 -18.24 -2.14
C GLU A 58 2.99 -18.09 -0.68
N LYS A 59 2.08 -18.28 0.28
CA LYS A 59 2.34 -18.10 1.71
C LYS A 59 2.80 -16.69 2.09
N GLN A 60 2.46 -15.70 1.26
CA GLN A 60 2.80 -14.29 1.47
C GLN A 60 1.54 -13.52 1.88
N THR A 61 1.75 -12.34 2.46
CA THR A 61 0.66 -11.46 2.89
C THR A 61 0.90 -10.03 2.45
N ILE A 62 -0.19 -9.27 2.31
CA ILE A 62 -0.14 -7.82 2.30
C ILE A 62 -0.18 -7.37 3.76
N SER A 63 0.74 -6.50 4.16
CA SER A 63 0.83 -6.06 5.55
C SER A 63 -0.39 -5.25 5.97
N GLN A 64 -0.67 -5.25 7.27
CA GLN A 64 -1.69 -4.41 7.89
C GLN A 64 -1.51 -2.94 7.47
N PRO A 65 -2.59 -2.20 7.19
CA PRO A 65 -2.46 -0.81 6.73
C PRO A 65 -1.63 0.10 7.63
N TYR A 66 -1.83 0.02 8.94
CA TYR A 66 -1.08 0.84 9.89
C TYR A 66 0.44 0.59 9.80
N ILE A 67 0.84 -0.67 9.65
CA ILE A 67 2.28 -1.03 9.56
C ILE A 67 2.89 -0.43 8.29
N VAL A 68 2.17 -0.48 7.17
CA VAL A 68 2.65 0.15 5.93
C VAL A 68 2.85 1.66 6.14
N ALA A 69 1.87 2.34 6.73
CA ALA A 69 1.95 3.77 6.98
C ALA A 69 3.08 4.12 7.96
N LEU A 70 3.19 3.38 9.06
CA LEU A 70 4.22 3.61 10.08
C LEU A 70 5.62 3.43 9.51
N MET A 71 5.86 2.34 8.80
CA MET A 71 7.17 2.07 8.21
C MET A 71 7.56 3.16 7.21
N THR A 72 6.59 3.61 6.41
CA THR A 72 6.84 4.68 5.43
C THR A 72 7.15 6.00 6.14
N GLU A 73 6.39 6.33 7.19
CA GLU A 73 6.64 7.56 7.96
C GLU A 73 8.04 7.57 8.59
N LEU A 74 8.49 6.41 9.11
CA LEU A 74 9.80 6.30 9.76
C LEU A 74 10.97 6.50 8.80
N LEU A 75 10.75 6.43 7.49
CA LEU A 75 11.78 6.73 6.50
C LEU A 75 12.02 8.23 6.34
N HIS A 76 11.11 9.08 6.80
CA HIS A 76 11.22 10.54 6.69
C HIS A 76 11.50 11.02 5.26
N LEU A 77 10.73 10.50 4.30
CA LEU A 77 10.93 10.82 2.89
C LEU A 77 10.44 12.25 2.58
N THR A 78 11.18 12.93 1.71
CA THR A 78 10.88 14.32 1.32
C THR A 78 10.27 14.44 -0.08
N GLY A 79 10.24 13.34 -0.84
CA GLY A 79 9.79 13.34 -2.23
C GLY A 79 10.93 13.33 -3.24
N LYS A 80 12.18 13.40 -2.78
CA LYS A 80 13.37 13.48 -3.65
C LYS A 80 14.19 12.20 -3.66
N GLU A 81 13.88 11.26 -2.78
CA GLU A 81 14.69 10.07 -2.59
C GLU A 81 14.45 9.00 -3.65
N LYS A 82 15.46 8.19 -3.86
CA LYS A 82 15.36 6.91 -4.56
C LYS A 82 15.32 5.82 -3.49
N VAL A 83 14.32 4.96 -3.56
CA VAL A 83 14.10 3.92 -2.55
C VAL A 83 14.24 2.55 -3.21
N LEU A 84 14.94 1.64 -2.54
CA LEU A 84 15.00 0.24 -2.93
C LEU A 84 14.17 -0.58 -1.95
N GLU A 85 13.17 -1.27 -2.48
CA GLU A 85 12.36 -2.21 -1.71
C GLU A 85 12.80 -3.64 -2.00
N ILE A 86 13.09 -4.40 -0.95
CA ILE A 86 13.38 -5.82 -1.06
C ILE A 86 12.11 -6.59 -0.66
N GLY A 87 11.55 -7.33 -1.61
CA GLY A 87 10.29 -8.05 -1.42
C GLY A 87 9.08 -7.23 -1.82
N THR A 88 8.80 -7.18 -3.12
CA THR A 88 7.66 -6.44 -3.67
C THR A 88 6.33 -6.90 -3.06
N GLY A 89 6.17 -8.21 -2.85
CA GLY A 89 4.94 -8.78 -2.31
C GLY A 89 3.74 -8.40 -3.16
N SER A 90 2.70 -7.89 -2.50
CA SER A 90 1.48 -7.45 -3.21
C SER A 90 1.73 -6.27 -4.14
N GLY A 91 2.75 -5.48 -3.88
CA GLY A 91 3.01 -4.21 -4.56
C GLY A 91 2.40 -3.00 -3.85
N TYR A 92 1.61 -3.21 -2.81
CA TYR A 92 0.95 -2.11 -2.11
C TYR A 92 1.95 -1.15 -1.46
N GLN A 93 2.93 -1.67 -0.71
CA GLN A 93 3.97 -0.83 -0.10
C GLN A 93 4.74 -0.05 -1.19
N CYS A 94 5.06 -0.71 -2.30
CA CYS A 94 5.73 -0.06 -3.42
C CYS A 94 4.89 1.09 -3.98
N ALA A 95 3.59 0.90 -4.14
CA ALA A 95 2.68 1.93 -4.63
C ALA A 95 2.62 3.12 -3.66
N ILE A 96 2.59 2.86 -2.36
CA ILE A 96 2.65 3.92 -1.34
C ILE A 96 3.97 4.68 -1.43
N LEU A 97 5.10 3.96 -1.51
CA LEU A 97 6.42 4.58 -1.63
C LEU A 97 6.52 5.44 -2.90
N ALA A 98 5.93 5.01 -4.00
CA ALA A 98 5.95 5.75 -5.25
C ALA A 98 5.25 7.12 -5.14
N GLU A 99 4.33 7.27 -4.20
CA GLU A 99 3.66 8.55 -3.96
C GLU A 99 4.50 9.50 -3.09
N VAL A 100 5.48 9.00 -2.35
CA VAL A 100 6.23 9.80 -1.36
C VAL A 100 7.72 9.88 -1.66
N ALA A 101 8.20 9.22 -2.70
CA ALA A 101 9.60 9.23 -3.13
C ALA A 101 9.68 9.64 -4.60
N ASP A 102 10.88 9.98 -5.06
CA ASP A 102 11.11 10.31 -6.46
C ASP A 102 11.07 9.06 -7.34
N MET A 103 11.74 8.00 -6.91
CA MET A 103 11.84 6.75 -7.66
C MET A 103 11.88 5.58 -6.70
N VAL A 104 11.16 4.51 -7.03
CA VAL A 104 11.19 3.27 -6.27
C VAL A 104 11.66 2.13 -7.15
N TYR A 105 12.66 1.41 -6.67
CA TYR A 105 13.11 0.16 -7.27
C TYR A 105 12.66 -0.96 -6.35
N THR A 106 11.98 -1.95 -6.90
CA THR A 106 11.46 -3.05 -6.09
C THR A 106 11.83 -4.38 -6.71
N ILE A 107 12.21 -5.34 -5.88
CA ILE A 107 12.60 -6.68 -6.34
C ILE A 107 11.83 -7.74 -5.58
N GLU A 108 11.44 -8.79 -6.31
CA GLU A 108 10.67 -9.90 -5.77
C GLU A 108 11.25 -11.22 -6.25
N ARG A 109 11.50 -12.11 -5.30
CA ARG A 109 12.09 -13.42 -5.56
C ARG A 109 11.12 -14.39 -6.23
N ILE A 110 9.82 -14.28 -5.96
CA ILE A 110 8.79 -15.22 -6.42
C ILE A 110 8.19 -14.70 -7.74
N PRO A 111 8.44 -15.36 -8.89
CA PRO A 111 8.00 -14.83 -10.20
C PRO A 111 6.50 -14.57 -10.30
N ALA A 112 5.66 -15.47 -9.77
CA ALA A 112 4.20 -15.30 -9.83
C ALA A 112 3.76 -14.04 -9.09
N ILE A 113 4.36 -13.74 -7.93
CA ILE A 113 4.08 -12.55 -7.14
C ILE A 113 4.55 -11.30 -7.89
N ALA A 114 5.77 -11.34 -8.44
CA ALA A 114 6.32 -10.21 -9.20
C ALA A 114 5.45 -9.85 -10.41
N LYS A 115 4.99 -10.84 -11.16
CA LYS A 115 4.14 -10.62 -12.33
C LYS A 115 2.81 -10.00 -11.96
N ARG A 116 2.21 -10.47 -10.88
CA ARG A 116 0.93 -9.95 -10.38
C ARG A 116 1.06 -8.49 -9.98
N ALA A 117 2.10 -8.14 -9.22
CA ALA A 117 2.35 -6.77 -8.81
C ALA A 117 2.54 -5.85 -10.02
N ARG A 118 3.34 -6.28 -11.00
CA ARG A 118 3.58 -5.51 -12.21
C ARG A 118 2.29 -5.22 -12.96
N LYS A 119 1.42 -6.21 -13.07
CA LYS A 119 0.12 -6.06 -13.73
C LYS A 119 -0.72 -4.99 -13.05
N ILE A 120 -0.73 -4.96 -11.71
CA ILE A 120 -1.46 -3.96 -10.94
C ILE A 120 -0.85 -2.57 -11.16
N PHE A 121 0.48 -2.45 -11.12
CA PHE A 121 1.15 -1.18 -11.37
C PHE A 121 0.80 -0.62 -12.76
N ASP A 122 0.73 -1.49 -13.77
CA ASP A 122 0.37 -1.08 -15.13
C ASP A 122 -1.06 -0.52 -15.19
N GLN A 123 -1.96 -1.02 -14.37
CA GLN A 123 -3.34 -0.52 -14.29
C GLN A 123 -3.43 0.85 -13.62
N LEU A 124 -2.49 1.17 -12.73
CA LEU A 124 -2.55 2.37 -11.89
C LEU A 124 -1.83 3.59 -12.44
N LYS A 125 -1.15 3.48 -13.52
CA LYS A 125 -0.35 4.57 -14.09
C LYS A 125 -0.95 5.95 -13.96
#